data_8ee69cb43f3355fa387097192cbc9e42
#
_entry.id   8ee69cb43f3355fa387097192cbc9e42
#
_cell.length_a   1.000
_cell.length_b   1.000
_cell.length_c   1.000
_cell.angle_alpha   90.00
_cell.angle_beta   90.00
_cell.angle_gamma   90.00
#
_symmetry.space_group_name_H-M   'P 1'
#
loop_
_entity.id
_entity.type
_entity.pdbx_description
1 polymer ?
#
loop_
_entity_poly.entity_id
_entity_poly.type
_entity_poly.pdbx_seq_one_letter_code
_entity_poly.pdbx_strand_id
1 'polypeptide(L)'
;MNARDLYKKDNWFRDPYGRYVMFRGVNFGARSKLPPYLPISPLKAKMISPDELRSEIEAVAKELDLMKECGFNAIRLLLSWKAIEPRPNPNLDQILPEGEEYLKLVQQIIDELYARNLLIMLDFHQDIAHEVCGGDGFPDWALAINKEVKRPNKPVRNNKLWAASYQINKLVKNTLYSFYHNDLTNEEAHLTNYPVRTHLEKTIGQTVRFFKNLNGEAGHPAILGVDVFNEPHPVGIDKREFELQLLKEFYLNAFHEIRKYDDKIFVFVEPRVDWTAFSSEEMNKNLTGWDKAKKFDLRRFLRIGDMEMLRSPLDQGTYTKKGLMDAPKEINTYLPGRSEWPAEFLERGVFSFHYYDTRAIMSSIAMIPDNISKYKQDWPDVFEKIVTAGYERDLIPFLTEFGGTHESEAIGPYINLQYIQVESQLLNSTYWNYDLYNTKNGKDNWNLENFSLLGPQRKPRHLDLATRPYPLLSSAKPKFLSFDVKDKHFVLILEGRVVVGGGGGGGGGGEEEEEEEEEEDAPTVIYVPRNTHYPTGFYLWSTTPSKESIEWDAED
;
A
#
# COMPACT_ATOMS: atom_id res chain seq x y z
N MET A 1 6.71 -12.49 15.48
CA MET A 1 7.55 -11.24 15.41
C MET A 1 6.76 -10.14 16.07
N ASN A 2 7.41 -9.27 16.86
CA ASN A 2 6.78 -8.09 17.44
C ASN A 2 7.21 -6.85 16.64
N ALA A 3 6.27 -6.15 16.02
CA ALA A 3 6.55 -4.99 15.21
C ALA A 3 7.23 -3.84 15.99
N ARG A 4 6.99 -3.80 17.32
CA ARG A 4 7.50 -2.77 18.22
C ARG A 4 9.01 -2.84 18.43
N ASP A 5 9.61 -4.00 18.14
CA ASP A 5 11.04 -4.25 18.32
C ASP A 5 11.83 -4.01 17.02
N LEU A 6 11.14 -3.77 15.93
CA LEU A 6 11.78 -3.48 14.64
C LEU A 6 12.34 -2.06 14.60
N TYR A 7 13.44 -1.89 13.89
CA TYR A 7 14.06 -0.59 13.66
C TYR A 7 14.57 -0.48 12.21
N LYS A 8 14.93 0.73 11.79
CA LYS A 8 15.55 0.99 10.49
C LYS A 8 17.06 1.10 10.61
N LYS A 9 17.80 0.40 9.74
CA LYS A 9 19.23 0.59 9.52
C LYS A 9 19.55 0.35 8.03
N ASP A 10 20.31 1.24 7.40
CA ASP A 10 20.73 1.14 5.99
C ASP A 10 19.56 0.97 5.01
N ASN A 11 18.46 1.66 5.25
CA ASN A 11 17.21 1.57 4.50
C ASN A 11 16.58 0.17 4.45
N TRP A 12 16.78 -0.60 5.52
CA TRP A 12 16.13 -1.89 5.74
C TRP A 12 15.43 -1.92 7.11
N PHE A 13 14.39 -2.72 7.17
CA PHE A 13 13.85 -3.15 8.46
C PHE A 13 14.82 -4.14 9.10
N ARG A 14 15.05 -3.98 10.39
CA ARG A 14 15.88 -4.86 11.21
C ARG A 14 15.12 -5.33 12.43
N ASP A 15 15.37 -6.57 12.84
CA ASP A 15 14.89 -7.10 14.10
C ASP A 15 15.90 -6.82 15.23
N PRO A 16 15.57 -7.13 16.52
CA PRO A 16 16.46 -6.90 17.65
C PRO A 16 17.83 -7.59 17.56
N TYR A 17 17.92 -8.65 16.74
CA TYR A 17 19.17 -9.37 16.49
C TYR A 17 19.97 -8.81 15.31
N GLY A 18 19.58 -7.66 14.78
CA GLY A 18 20.23 -7.04 13.63
C GLY A 18 19.94 -7.71 12.29
N ARG A 19 19.07 -8.71 12.21
CA ARG A 19 18.72 -9.39 10.95
C ARG A 19 17.90 -8.51 10.03
N TYR A 20 18.12 -8.64 8.73
CA TYR A 20 17.31 -8.00 7.69
C TYR A 20 15.93 -8.65 7.64
N VAL A 21 14.88 -7.85 7.77
CA VAL A 21 13.48 -8.29 7.70
C VAL A 21 12.92 -7.98 6.33
N MET A 22 12.30 -8.97 5.69
CA MET A 22 11.61 -8.79 4.43
C MET A 22 10.11 -9.04 4.59
N PHE A 23 9.30 -8.14 4.05
CA PHE A 23 7.85 -8.23 4.09
C PHE A 23 7.27 -8.68 2.75
N ARG A 24 6.36 -9.64 2.84
CA ARG A 24 5.47 -10.09 1.78
C ARG A 24 4.05 -10.13 2.32
N GLY A 25 3.11 -9.54 1.61
CA GLY A 25 1.76 -9.50 2.13
C GLY A 25 0.71 -9.09 1.12
N VAL A 26 -0.42 -8.68 1.66
CA VAL A 26 -1.58 -8.27 0.88
C VAL A 26 -2.25 -7.04 1.48
N ASN A 27 -2.94 -6.28 0.63
CA ASN A 27 -3.96 -5.33 1.04
C ASN A 27 -5.21 -6.09 1.41
N PHE A 28 -5.74 -5.88 2.61
CA PHE A 28 -6.83 -6.69 3.12
C PHE A 28 -8.16 -5.97 3.05
N GLY A 29 -8.95 -6.41 2.10
CA GLY A 29 -10.36 -6.18 2.00
C GLY A 29 -10.81 -4.90 1.32
N ALA A 30 -11.01 -4.91 0.00
CA ALA A 30 -11.77 -3.86 -0.71
C ALA A 30 -13.15 -3.62 -0.07
N ARG A 31 -13.67 -4.59 0.71
CA ARG A 31 -14.89 -4.46 1.51
C ARG A 31 -14.84 -3.30 2.50
N SER A 32 -13.66 -2.92 3.00
CA SER A 32 -13.45 -1.77 3.90
C SER A 32 -13.82 -0.42 3.26
N LYS A 33 -13.91 -0.33 1.95
CA LYS A 33 -14.32 0.90 1.24
C LYS A 33 -15.82 1.21 1.39
N LEU A 34 -16.60 0.27 1.92
CA LEU A 34 -18.06 0.39 2.08
C LEU A 34 -18.48 0.12 3.53
N PRO A 35 -19.58 0.73 4.02
CA PRO A 35 -20.09 0.45 5.37
C PRO A 35 -20.23 -1.08 5.61
N PRO A 36 -19.86 -1.58 6.78
CA PRO A 36 -19.40 -0.90 7.99
C PRO A 36 -17.90 -0.55 8.01
N TYR A 37 -17.21 -0.49 6.86
CA TYR A 37 -15.80 -0.11 6.68
C TYR A 37 -14.81 -1.11 7.30
N LEU A 38 -15.18 -2.38 7.30
CA LEU A 38 -14.38 -3.49 7.83
C LEU A 38 -14.12 -4.55 6.74
N PRO A 39 -12.92 -5.14 6.65
CA PRO A 39 -12.60 -6.17 5.66
C PRO A 39 -13.38 -7.45 5.91
N ILE A 40 -13.77 -7.72 7.15
CA ILE A 40 -14.58 -8.86 7.56
C ILE A 40 -15.97 -8.35 7.94
N SER A 41 -16.88 -8.36 6.99
CA SER A 41 -18.27 -8.00 7.22
C SER A 41 -19.16 -8.43 6.06
N PRO A 42 -20.39 -8.91 6.31
CA PRO A 42 -21.31 -9.30 5.24
C PRO A 42 -21.56 -8.15 4.25
N LEU A 43 -21.73 -8.48 2.96
CA LEU A 43 -21.92 -7.48 1.88
C LEU A 43 -23.06 -6.50 2.09
N LYS A 44 -24.11 -6.93 2.79
CA LYS A 44 -25.31 -6.11 3.04
C LYS A 44 -25.29 -5.43 4.40
N ALA A 45 -24.32 -5.74 5.26
CA ALA A 45 -24.22 -5.13 6.57
C ALA A 45 -23.85 -3.64 6.42
N LYS A 46 -24.61 -2.76 7.09
CA LYS A 46 -24.28 -1.34 7.25
C LYS A 46 -23.65 -1.06 8.61
N MET A 47 -23.90 -1.93 9.55
CA MET A 47 -23.35 -1.97 10.91
C MET A 47 -23.11 -3.43 11.26
N ILE A 48 -22.23 -3.68 12.21
CA ILE A 48 -21.94 -5.00 12.74
C ILE A 48 -21.62 -4.87 14.24
N SER A 49 -22.16 -5.78 15.04
CA SER A 49 -21.83 -5.86 16.46
C SER A 49 -20.54 -6.67 16.68
N PRO A 50 -19.88 -6.54 17.86
CA PRO A 50 -18.71 -7.34 18.20
C PRO A 50 -18.93 -8.85 18.11
N ASP A 51 -20.11 -9.35 18.49
CA ASP A 51 -20.42 -10.77 18.44
C ASP A 51 -20.69 -11.25 17.01
N GLU A 52 -21.36 -10.44 16.19
CA GLU A 52 -21.52 -10.73 14.77
C GLU A 52 -20.15 -10.75 14.04
N LEU A 53 -19.27 -9.79 14.37
CA LEU A 53 -17.92 -9.78 13.81
C LEU A 53 -17.14 -11.03 14.20
N ARG A 54 -17.22 -11.46 15.46
CA ARG A 54 -16.58 -12.71 15.91
C ARG A 54 -17.07 -13.92 15.12
N SER A 55 -18.39 -14.03 14.90
CA SER A 55 -18.97 -15.11 14.10
C SER A 55 -18.51 -15.05 12.63
N GLU A 56 -18.36 -13.86 12.06
CA GLU A 56 -17.82 -13.69 10.70
C GLU A 56 -16.33 -14.06 10.63
N ILE A 57 -15.52 -13.70 11.62
CA ILE A 57 -14.11 -14.09 11.73
C ILE A 57 -13.99 -15.62 11.76
N GLU A 58 -14.78 -16.30 12.58
CA GLU A 58 -14.82 -17.76 12.62
C GLU A 58 -15.20 -18.37 11.27
N ALA A 59 -16.16 -17.77 10.57
CA ALA A 59 -16.62 -18.21 9.25
C ALA A 59 -15.59 -18.06 8.13
N VAL A 60 -14.56 -17.21 8.32
CA VAL A 60 -13.48 -16.95 7.36
C VAL A 60 -12.10 -17.42 7.86
N ALA A 61 -12.06 -18.14 8.96
CA ALA A 61 -10.80 -18.53 9.61
C ALA A 61 -9.84 -19.26 8.65
N LYS A 62 -10.36 -20.13 7.77
CA LYS A 62 -9.56 -20.85 6.76
C LYS A 62 -8.87 -19.92 5.78
N GLU A 63 -9.56 -18.86 5.35
CA GLU A 63 -8.99 -17.86 4.44
C GLU A 63 -7.96 -16.99 5.15
N LEU A 64 -8.11 -16.76 6.45
CA LEU A 64 -7.08 -16.09 7.25
C LEU A 64 -5.86 -16.98 7.47
N ASP A 65 -6.05 -18.29 7.73
CA ASP A 65 -4.97 -19.27 7.84
C ASP A 65 -4.21 -19.39 6.51
N LEU A 66 -4.93 -19.35 5.40
CA LEU A 66 -4.35 -19.40 4.06
C LEU A 66 -3.37 -18.22 3.79
N MET A 67 -3.58 -17.04 4.38
CA MET A 67 -2.60 -15.95 4.29
C MET A 67 -1.25 -16.36 4.89
N LYS A 68 -1.26 -16.98 6.08
CA LYS A 68 -0.05 -17.50 6.73
C LYS A 68 0.58 -18.62 5.89
N GLU A 69 -0.21 -19.56 5.40
CA GLU A 69 0.26 -20.68 4.56
C GLU A 69 0.93 -20.19 3.26
N CYS A 70 0.52 -19.05 2.72
CA CYS A 70 1.15 -18.41 1.58
C CYS A 70 2.46 -17.68 1.92
N GLY A 71 2.87 -17.68 3.19
CA GLY A 71 4.08 -16.99 3.66
C GLY A 71 3.91 -15.48 3.78
N PHE A 72 2.69 -14.98 3.78
CA PHE A 72 2.48 -13.56 4.07
C PHE A 72 2.80 -13.28 5.54
N ASN A 73 3.48 -12.17 5.79
CA ASN A 73 3.85 -11.69 7.12
C ASN A 73 3.48 -10.22 7.35
N ALA A 74 2.84 -9.58 6.38
CA ALA A 74 2.38 -8.20 6.46
C ALA A 74 1.00 -8.02 5.82
N ILE A 75 0.17 -7.18 6.44
CA ILE A 75 -1.14 -6.76 5.94
C ILE A 75 -1.19 -5.24 5.90
N ARG A 76 -1.55 -4.67 4.75
CA ARG A 76 -2.00 -3.30 4.66
C ARG A 76 -3.50 -3.28 4.88
N LEU A 77 -3.92 -2.78 6.04
CA LEU A 77 -5.29 -2.81 6.53
C LEU A 77 -5.95 -1.46 6.29
N LEU A 78 -6.95 -1.42 5.42
CA LEU A 78 -7.66 -0.21 5.06
C LEU A 78 -8.53 0.28 6.22
N LEU A 79 -8.31 1.53 6.64
CA LEU A 79 -9.14 2.27 7.60
C LEU A 79 -9.88 3.39 6.88
N SER A 80 -11.14 3.60 7.25
CA SER A 80 -11.94 4.72 6.74
C SER A 80 -11.96 5.86 7.74
N TRP A 81 -11.50 7.06 7.35
CA TRP A 81 -11.66 8.25 8.17
C TRP A 81 -13.13 8.51 8.53
N LYS A 82 -14.04 8.29 7.57
CA LYS A 82 -15.49 8.40 7.79
C LYS A 82 -16.02 7.52 8.93
N ALA A 83 -15.43 6.36 9.14
CA ALA A 83 -15.82 5.46 10.23
C ALA A 83 -15.30 5.94 11.58
N ILE A 84 -14.12 6.57 11.62
CA ILE A 84 -13.51 7.07 12.86
C ILE A 84 -14.09 8.42 13.25
N GLU A 85 -14.37 9.28 12.27
CA GLU A 85 -14.89 10.63 12.51
C GLU A 85 -16.12 10.91 11.62
N PRO A 86 -17.26 10.23 11.87
CA PRO A 86 -18.46 10.34 11.03
C PRO A 86 -19.13 11.72 11.05
N ARG A 87 -18.85 12.55 12.04
CA ARG A 87 -19.30 13.94 12.21
C ARG A 87 -18.14 14.80 12.68
N PRO A 88 -18.21 16.14 12.49
CA PRO A 88 -17.14 17.03 12.93
C PRO A 88 -16.88 16.86 14.44
N ASN A 89 -15.63 16.63 14.81
CA ASN A 89 -15.22 16.47 16.20
C ASN A 89 -14.86 17.83 16.82
N PRO A 90 -15.60 18.31 17.81
CA PRO A 90 -15.30 19.59 18.45
C PRO A 90 -14.09 19.54 19.39
N ASN A 91 -13.62 18.33 19.74
CA ASN A 91 -12.45 18.12 20.58
C ASN A 91 -11.50 17.11 19.92
N LEU A 92 -10.53 17.61 19.18
CA LEU A 92 -9.58 16.79 18.41
C LEU A 92 -8.55 16.05 19.28
N ASP A 93 -8.53 16.28 20.59
CA ASP A 93 -7.68 15.52 21.52
C ASP A 93 -8.33 14.21 22.01
N GLN A 94 -9.52 13.89 21.51
CA GLN A 94 -10.26 12.67 21.82
C GLN A 94 -10.90 12.07 20.57
N ILE A 95 -11.03 10.76 20.55
CA ILE A 95 -11.81 10.05 19.53
C ILE A 95 -13.30 10.21 19.85
N LEU A 96 -14.13 10.36 18.83
CA LEU A 96 -15.57 10.27 18.99
C LEU A 96 -15.98 8.86 19.48
N PRO A 97 -17.05 8.73 20.30
CA PRO A 97 -17.51 7.42 20.75
C PRO A 97 -17.74 6.42 19.61
N GLU A 98 -18.33 6.88 18.49
CA GLU A 98 -18.57 6.06 17.30
C GLU A 98 -17.25 5.56 16.67
N GLY A 99 -16.24 6.41 16.65
CA GLY A 99 -14.90 6.06 16.16
C GLY A 99 -14.19 5.08 17.09
N GLU A 100 -14.35 5.23 18.40
CA GLU A 100 -13.78 4.29 19.38
C GLU A 100 -14.43 2.90 19.24
N GLU A 101 -15.75 2.83 19.04
CA GLU A 101 -16.46 1.58 18.78
C GLU A 101 -15.94 0.91 17.49
N TYR A 102 -15.75 1.68 16.41
CA TYR A 102 -15.17 1.17 15.18
C TYR A 102 -13.76 0.63 15.39
N LEU A 103 -12.87 1.36 16.09
CA LEU A 103 -11.51 0.92 16.36
C LEU A 103 -11.44 -0.34 17.23
N LYS A 104 -12.40 -0.57 18.14
CA LYS A 104 -12.53 -1.84 18.88
C LYS A 104 -12.84 -3.02 17.96
N LEU A 105 -13.66 -2.81 16.93
CA LEU A 105 -13.92 -3.85 15.91
C LEU A 105 -12.67 -4.11 15.05
N VAL A 106 -11.96 -3.05 14.67
CA VAL A 106 -10.67 -3.16 13.95
C VAL A 106 -9.66 -3.92 14.80
N GLN A 107 -9.59 -3.66 16.11
CA GLN A 107 -8.70 -4.38 17.03
C GLN A 107 -8.98 -5.88 17.02
N GLN A 108 -10.24 -6.33 17.08
CA GLN A 108 -10.56 -7.76 17.01
C GLN A 108 -10.00 -8.41 15.75
N ILE A 109 -10.08 -7.73 14.61
CA ILE A 109 -9.51 -8.22 13.35
C ILE A 109 -7.97 -8.27 13.43
N ILE A 110 -7.35 -7.24 13.99
CA ILE A 110 -5.89 -7.19 14.15
C ILE A 110 -5.40 -8.28 15.10
N ASP A 111 -6.10 -8.55 16.18
CA ASP A 111 -5.77 -9.63 17.11
C ASP A 111 -5.74 -10.99 16.39
N GLU A 112 -6.73 -11.26 15.53
CA GLU A 112 -6.82 -12.49 14.75
C GLU A 112 -5.71 -12.61 13.67
N LEU A 113 -5.36 -11.50 13.05
CA LEU A 113 -4.25 -11.47 12.10
C LEU A 113 -2.90 -11.66 12.80
N TYR A 114 -2.71 -11.03 13.95
CA TYR A 114 -1.50 -11.18 14.75
C TYR A 114 -1.30 -12.58 15.30
N ALA A 115 -2.38 -13.26 15.69
CA ALA A 115 -2.34 -14.68 16.09
C ALA A 115 -1.79 -15.60 14.97
N ARG A 116 -1.80 -15.11 13.73
CA ARG A 116 -1.23 -15.77 12.54
C ARG A 116 0.14 -15.21 12.13
N ASN A 117 0.78 -14.46 13.01
CA ASN A 117 2.08 -13.79 12.77
C ASN A 117 2.06 -12.74 11.65
N LEU A 118 0.91 -12.11 11.38
CA LEU A 118 0.77 -11.03 10.40
C LEU A 118 0.94 -9.68 11.08
N LEU A 119 1.86 -8.85 10.59
CA LEU A 119 2.06 -7.48 11.05
C LEU A 119 1.21 -6.50 10.22
N ILE A 120 0.81 -5.39 10.82
CA ILE A 120 -0.24 -4.53 10.28
C ILE A 120 0.29 -3.14 9.96
N MET A 121 0.11 -2.70 8.73
CA MET A 121 0.16 -1.30 8.32
C MET A 121 -1.26 -0.75 8.33
N LEU A 122 -1.52 0.26 9.14
CA LEU A 122 -2.81 0.96 9.18
C LEU A 122 -2.83 1.97 8.04
N ASP A 123 -3.66 1.74 7.05
CA ASP A 123 -3.79 2.60 5.87
C ASP A 123 -5.01 3.52 5.99
N PHE A 124 -4.79 4.83 6.08
CA PHE A 124 -5.86 5.81 5.97
C PHE A 124 -6.28 5.96 4.52
N HIS A 125 -7.17 5.04 4.14
CA HIS A 125 -7.56 4.83 2.74
C HIS A 125 -8.57 5.85 2.26
N GLN A 126 -8.34 6.35 1.06
CA GLN A 126 -9.29 7.12 0.27
C GLN A 126 -9.09 6.85 -1.22
N ASP A 127 -10.19 6.86 -1.96
CA ASP A 127 -10.21 6.97 -3.42
C ASP A 127 -11.21 8.05 -3.81
N ILE A 128 -10.77 9.00 -4.64
CA ILE A 128 -11.58 10.14 -5.10
C ILE A 128 -12.47 10.75 -4.00
N ALA A 129 -11.91 10.87 -2.82
CA ALA A 129 -12.43 11.45 -1.59
C ALA A 129 -13.62 10.72 -0.98
N HIS A 130 -14.74 10.50 -1.69
CA HIS A 130 -15.99 10.13 -1.03
C HIS A 130 -16.92 9.26 -1.88
N GLU A 131 -17.70 8.40 -1.22
CA GLU A 131 -18.65 7.46 -1.86
C GLU A 131 -19.70 8.13 -2.76
N VAL A 132 -20.07 9.38 -2.50
CA VAL A 132 -21.00 10.13 -3.36
C VAL A 132 -20.40 10.41 -4.74
N CYS A 133 -19.07 10.46 -4.83
CA CYS A 133 -18.30 10.60 -6.07
C CYS A 133 -17.90 9.25 -6.69
N GLY A 134 -18.25 8.14 -6.05
CA GLY A 134 -17.85 6.78 -6.44
C GLY A 134 -16.55 6.33 -5.78
N GLY A 135 -16.05 7.07 -4.81
CA GLY A 135 -14.87 6.80 -4.01
C GLY A 135 -15.18 6.30 -2.60
N ASP A 136 -14.30 6.63 -1.66
CA ASP A 136 -14.42 6.30 -0.24
C ASP A 136 -13.47 7.18 0.61
N GLY A 137 -13.50 6.99 1.91
CA GLY A 137 -12.53 7.55 2.86
C GLY A 137 -13.03 8.77 3.61
N PHE A 138 -13.33 9.87 2.95
CA PHE A 138 -13.73 11.12 3.59
C PHE A 138 -15.13 11.05 4.21
N PRO A 139 -15.35 11.67 5.38
CA PRO A 139 -16.69 11.83 5.95
C PRO A 139 -17.52 12.87 5.17
N ASP A 140 -18.85 12.77 5.30
CA ASP A 140 -19.78 13.64 4.57
C ASP A 140 -19.54 15.15 4.84
N TRP A 141 -19.19 15.49 6.06
CA TRP A 141 -18.94 16.87 6.50
C TRP A 141 -17.63 17.46 5.96
N ALA A 142 -16.68 16.63 5.50
CA ALA A 142 -15.40 17.09 4.97
C ALA A 142 -15.45 17.48 3.49
N LEU A 143 -16.60 17.33 2.83
CA LEU A 143 -16.76 17.67 1.42
C LEU A 143 -16.82 19.18 1.19
N ALA A 144 -16.06 19.70 0.22
CA ALA A 144 -16.06 21.11 -0.16
C ALA A 144 -17.29 21.48 -1.00
N ILE A 145 -18.47 21.43 -0.36
CA ILE A 145 -19.76 21.79 -0.95
C ILE A 145 -19.97 23.30 -0.78
N ASN A 146 -20.38 23.97 -1.87
CA ASN A 146 -20.67 25.39 -1.86
C ASN A 146 -21.79 25.73 -2.87
N LYS A 147 -22.04 27.02 -3.12
CA LYS A 147 -23.10 27.47 -4.05
C LYS A 147 -22.89 26.96 -5.49
N GLU A 148 -21.64 26.75 -5.90
CA GLU A 148 -21.26 26.34 -7.26
C GLU A 148 -21.08 24.83 -7.39
N VAL A 149 -20.68 24.17 -6.29
CA VAL A 149 -20.38 22.73 -6.24
C VAL A 149 -21.33 22.05 -5.28
N LYS A 150 -22.30 21.35 -5.84
CA LYS A 150 -23.35 20.68 -5.09
C LYS A 150 -23.04 19.20 -4.91
N ARG A 151 -23.54 18.65 -3.81
CA ARG A 151 -23.53 17.20 -3.61
C ARG A 151 -24.46 16.53 -4.63
N PRO A 152 -24.01 15.46 -5.31
CA PRO A 152 -24.86 14.65 -6.17
C PRO A 152 -26.03 14.05 -5.39
N ASN A 153 -27.21 14.02 -6.00
CA ASN A 153 -28.43 13.45 -5.38
C ASN A 153 -28.36 11.93 -5.21
N LYS A 154 -27.51 11.26 -6.00
CA LYS A 154 -27.27 9.82 -5.94
C LYS A 154 -25.78 9.53 -6.03
N PRO A 155 -25.26 8.55 -5.25
CA PRO A 155 -23.89 8.11 -5.37
C PRO A 155 -23.59 7.58 -6.78
N VAL A 156 -22.40 7.91 -7.28
CA VAL A 156 -21.85 7.24 -8.46
C VAL A 156 -21.48 5.82 -8.04
N ARG A 157 -21.82 4.84 -8.82
CA ARG A 157 -21.50 3.43 -8.52
C ARG A 157 -21.06 2.69 -9.79
N ASN A 158 -20.29 1.63 -9.60
CA ASN A 158 -19.85 0.74 -10.67
C ASN A 158 -19.10 1.47 -11.81
N ASN A 159 -18.29 2.45 -11.45
CA ASN A 159 -17.53 3.23 -12.41
C ASN A 159 -16.13 2.63 -12.60
N LYS A 160 -15.94 1.82 -13.63
CA LYS A 160 -14.63 1.22 -13.97
C LYS A 160 -13.51 2.23 -14.26
N LEU A 161 -13.85 3.49 -14.53
CA LEU A 161 -12.92 4.59 -14.74
C LEU A 161 -13.00 5.61 -13.59
N TRP A 162 -13.23 5.14 -12.38
CA TRP A 162 -13.38 5.98 -11.20
C TRP A 162 -12.21 6.97 -11.03
N ALA A 163 -10.98 6.54 -11.31
CA ALA A 163 -9.79 7.37 -11.22
C ALA A 163 -9.82 8.61 -12.13
N ALA A 164 -10.59 8.59 -13.24
CA ALA A 164 -10.78 9.78 -14.07
C ALA A 164 -11.48 10.93 -13.32
N SER A 165 -12.19 10.63 -12.22
CA SER A 165 -12.86 11.63 -11.39
C SER A 165 -11.90 12.63 -10.75
N TYR A 166 -10.64 12.27 -10.50
CA TYR A 166 -9.60 13.23 -10.08
C TYR A 166 -9.43 14.40 -11.06
N GLN A 167 -9.67 14.14 -12.35
CA GLN A 167 -9.49 15.14 -13.41
C GLN A 167 -10.79 15.89 -13.75
N ILE A 168 -11.94 15.20 -13.70
CA ILE A 168 -13.20 15.71 -14.27
C ILE A 168 -14.27 16.07 -13.23
N ASN A 169 -14.25 15.45 -12.03
CA ASN A 169 -15.27 15.70 -11.02
C ASN A 169 -14.93 16.93 -10.17
N LYS A 170 -15.75 17.98 -10.27
CA LYS A 170 -15.53 19.24 -9.55
C LYS A 170 -15.56 19.06 -8.04
N LEU A 171 -16.44 18.20 -7.50
CA LEU A 171 -16.55 17.98 -6.07
C LEU A 171 -15.28 17.30 -5.54
N VAL A 172 -14.76 16.28 -6.23
CA VAL A 172 -13.48 15.63 -5.89
C VAL A 172 -12.35 16.66 -5.90
N LYS A 173 -12.23 17.42 -6.99
CA LYS A 173 -11.17 18.43 -7.14
C LYS A 173 -11.21 19.47 -6.03
N ASN A 174 -12.38 20.04 -5.76
CA ASN A 174 -12.51 21.07 -4.75
C ASN A 174 -12.26 20.51 -3.34
N THR A 175 -12.78 19.32 -3.06
CA THR A 175 -12.58 18.68 -1.73
C THR A 175 -11.09 18.44 -1.47
N LEU A 176 -10.38 17.81 -2.40
CA LEU A 176 -8.95 17.53 -2.23
C LEU A 176 -8.11 18.82 -2.29
N TYR A 177 -8.44 19.77 -3.16
CA TYR A 177 -7.77 21.08 -3.19
C TYR A 177 -7.85 21.78 -1.84
N SER A 178 -9.04 21.91 -1.29
CA SER A 178 -9.26 22.52 0.02
C SER A 178 -8.61 21.74 1.16
N PHE A 179 -8.64 20.41 1.09
CA PHE A 179 -7.98 19.55 2.05
C PHE A 179 -6.47 19.82 2.07
N TYR A 180 -5.80 19.80 0.92
CA TYR A 180 -4.35 20.02 0.88
C TYR A 180 -3.94 21.44 1.29
N HIS A 181 -4.73 22.47 0.96
CA HIS A 181 -4.47 23.84 1.42
C HIS A 181 -4.88 24.08 2.87
N ASN A 182 -5.49 23.07 3.51
CA ASN A 182 -5.94 23.15 4.89
C ASN A 182 -6.91 24.33 5.13
N ASP A 183 -7.86 24.49 4.23
CA ASP A 183 -8.83 25.59 4.26
C ASP A 183 -10.05 25.29 5.13
N LEU A 184 -10.64 26.32 5.74
CA LEU A 184 -11.94 26.28 6.42
C LEU A 184 -13.08 26.46 5.40
N THR A 185 -13.29 25.49 4.51
CA THR A 185 -14.08 25.71 3.29
C THR A 185 -15.53 25.31 3.36
N ASN A 186 -16.01 24.62 4.40
CA ASN A 186 -17.41 24.28 4.52
C ASN A 186 -18.01 24.76 5.86
N GLU A 187 -19.34 24.94 5.87
CA GLU A 187 -20.06 25.44 7.05
C GLU A 187 -19.90 24.51 8.26
N GLU A 188 -19.75 23.19 8.04
CA GLU A 188 -19.62 22.20 9.11
C GLU A 188 -18.21 22.22 9.74
N ALA A 189 -17.16 22.43 8.96
CA ALA A 189 -15.81 22.64 9.48
C ALA A 189 -15.71 23.93 10.31
N HIS A 190 -16.48 24.98 9.96
CA HIS A 190 -16.57 26.20 10.77
C HIS A 190 -17.14 25.95 12.19
N LEU A 191 -17.92 24.89 12.40
CA LEU A 191 -18.47 24.56 13.72
C LEU A 191 -17.39 24.10 14.71
N THR A 192 -16.27 23.59 14.21
CA THR A 192 -15.15 23.10 15.04
C THR A 192 -14.00 24.09 15.17
N ASN A 193 -13.96 25.13 14.34
CA ASN A 193 -12.85 26.07 14.18
C ASN A 193 -11.52 25.44 13.72
N TYR A 194 -11.54 24.22 13.17
CA TYR A 194 -10.37 23.54 12.64
C TYR A 194 -10.53 23.26 11.15
N PRO A 195 -9.46 23.44 10.34
CA PRO A 195 -9.44 23.04 8.94
C PRO A 195 -9.60 21.53 8.76
N VAL A 196 -10.13 21.11 7.61
CA VAL A 196 -10.48 19.71 7.33
C VAL A 196 -9.27 18.77 7.42
N ARG A 197 -8.10 19.18 6.90
CA ARG A 197 -6.86 18.37 6.97
C ARG A 197 -6.40 18.18 8.42
N THR A 198 -6.51 19.23 9.24
CA THR A 198 -6.16 19.15 10.68
C THR A 198 -6.98 18.09 11.40
N HIS A 199 -8.26 17.90 11.05
CA HIS A 199 -9.05 16.81 11.61
C HIS A 199 -8.44 15.44 11.30
N LEU A 200 -8.04 15.17 10.03
CA LEU A 200 -7.42 13.90 9.69
C LEU A 200 -6.07 13.71 10.37
N GLU A 201 -5.22 14.75 10.39
CA GLU A 201 -3.91 14.72 11.10
C GLU A 201 -4.10 14.29 12.57
N LYS A 202 -5.07 14.90 13.26
CA LYS A 202 -5.43 14.57 14.64
C LYS A 202 -6.05 13.17 14.76
N THR A 203 -6.94 12.79 13.87
CA THR A 203 -7.57 11.46 13.84
C THR A 203 -6.52 10.36 13.71
N ILE A 204 -5.49 10.56 12.89
CA ILE A 204 -4.33 9.66 12.78
C ILE A 204 -3.64 9.52 14.14
N GLY A 205 -3.29 10.63 14.78
CA GLY A 205 -2.66 10.63 16.11
C GLY A 205 -3.51 9.93 17.16
N GLN A 206 -4.82 10.21 17.21
CA GLN A 206 -5.73 9.56 18.14
C GLN A 206 -5.92 8.06 17.88
N THR A 207 -5.91 7.64 16.62
CA THR A 207 -5.93 6.21 16.25
C THR A 207 -4.68 5.51 16.76
N VAL A 208 -3.51 6.14 16.59
CA VAL A 208 -2.24 5.61 17.13
C VAL A 208 -2.30 5.56 18.65
N ARG A 209 -2.80 6.59 19.32
CA ARG A 209 -3.01 6.59 20.78
C ARG A 209 -3.90 5.43 21.23
N PHE A 210 -4.99 5.15 20.51
CA PHE A 210 -5.88 4.04 20.83
C PHE A 210 -5.10 2.72 20.88
N PHE A 211 -4.35 2.39 19.83
CA PHE A 211 -3.56 1.16 19.79
C PHE A 211 -2.34 1.18 20.72
N LYS A 212 -1.77 2.35 21.00
CA LYS A 212 -0.65 2.52 21.97
C LYS A 212 -1.09 2.23 23.39
N ASN A 213 -2.30 2.57 23.78
CA ASN A 213 -2.82 2.37 25.12
C ASN A 213 -3.17 0.91 25.44
N LEU A 214 -3.09 0.02 24.44
CA LEU A 214 -3.27 -1.41 24.64
C LEU A 214 -2.03 -2.04 25.32
N ASN A 215 -2.20 -3.19 25.93
CA ASN A 215 -1.12 -3.94 26.60
C ASN A 215 -0.36 -3.12 27.67
N GLY A 216 -1.08 -2.32 28.45
CA GLY A 216 -0.47 -1.50 29.50
C GLY A 216 0.46 -0.42 28.96
N GLU A 217 0.04 0.23 27.86
CA GLU A 217 0.79 1.28 27.17
C GLU A 217 2.05 0.81 26.41
N ALA A 218 2.30 -0.48 26.35
CA ALA A 218 3.34 -1.02 25.48
C ALA A 218 3.00 -0.87 23.99
N GLY A 219 1.70 -0.77 23.69
CA GLY A 219 1.15 -0.72 22.35
C GLY A 219 0.86 -2.10 21.77
N HIS A 220 0.02 -2.15 20.76
CA HIS A 220 -0.34 -3.40 20.10
C HIS A 220 0.86 -3.95 19.31
N PRO A 221 1.31 -5.20 19.57
CA PRO A 221 2.54 -5.76 18.99
C PRO A 221 2.47 -6.01 17.47
N ALA A 222 1.27 -6.05 16.89
CA ALA A 222 1.09 -6.21 15.46
C ALA A 222 1.34 -4.94 14.65
N ILE A 223 1.21 -3.74 15.26
CA ILE A 223 1.21 -2.49 14.49
C ILE A 223 2.64 -2.14 14.05
N LEU A 224 2.89 -2.34 12.76
CA LEU A 224 4.15 -2.00 12.11
C LEU A 224 4.26 -0.49 11.88
N GLY A 225 3.18 0.13 11.41
CA GLY A 225 3.17 1.55 11.09
C GLY A 225 1.84 2.06 10.58
N VAL A 226 1.87 3.32 10.17
CA VAL A 226 0.73 4.03 9.56
C VAL A 226 1.10 4.47 8.16
N ASP A 227 0.30 4.09 7.18
CA ASP A 227 0.27 4.70 5.85
C ASP A 227 -0.67 5.91 5.92
N VAL A 228 -0.06 7.09 5.82
CA VAL A 228 -0.71 8.35 6.24
C VAL A 228 -1.90 8.68 5.36
N PHE A 229 -1.81 8.38 4.05
CA PHE A 229 -2.86 8.76 3.10
C PHE A 229 -2.71 8.02 1.78
N ASN A 230 -3.69 7.21 1.42
CA ASN A 230 -3.71 6.47 0.16
C ASN A 230 -3.77 7.40 -1.05
N GLU A 231 -2.89 7.18 -2.03
CA GLU A 231 -2.89 7.76 -3.38
C GLU A 231 -3.15 9.28 -3.44
N PRO A 232 -2.26 10.11 -2.87
CA PRO A 232 -2.42 11.55 -2.92
C PRO A 232 -2.36 12.06 -4.36
N HIS A 233 -3.44 12.67 -4.84
CA HIS A 233 -3.56 13.20 -6.21
C HIS A 233 -3.56 14.72 -6.23
N PRO A 234 -2.73 15.40 -7.04
CA PRO A 234 -2.57 16.86 -7.02
C PRO A 234 -3.79 17.64 -7.50
N VAL A 235 -4.77 17.03 -8.13
CA VAL A 235 -6.04 17.61 -8.61
C VAL A 235 -5.92 18.94 -9.37
N GLY A 236 -4.80 19.14 -10.06
CA GLY A 236 -4.49 20.34 -10.84
C GLY A 236 -3.59 21.35 -10.14
N ILE A 237 -3.16 21.10 -8.91
CA ILE A 237 -2.08 21.84 -8.24
C ILE A 237 -0.77 21.55 -8.98
N ASP A 238 0.15 22.53 -9.05
CA ASP A 238 1.49 22.28 -9.58
C ASP A 238 2.17 21.14 -8.81
N LYS A 239 2.79 20.21 -9.52
CA LYS A 239 3.32 18.98 -8.93
C LYS A 239 4.45 19.22 -7.93
N ARG A 240 5.27 20.25 -8.15
CA ARG A 240 6.34 20.60 -7.21
C ARG A 240 5.79 21.27 -5.96
N GLU A 241 4.87 22.22 -6.13
CA GLU A 241 4.16 22.85 -5.02
C GLU A 241 3.44 21.77 -4.18
N PHE A 242 2.75 20.86 -4.85
CA PHE A 242 2.01 19.78 -4.21
C PHE A 242 2.91 18.92 -3.31
N GLU A 243 3.99 18.34 -3.84
CA GLU A 243 4.83 17.42 -3.08
C GLU A 243 5.81 18.13 -2.13
N LEU A 244 6.43 19.25 -2.55
CA LEU A 244 7.45 19.95 -1.74
C LEU A 244 6.87 20.82 -0.62
N GLN A 245 5.61 21.22 -0.73
CA GLN A 245 4.98 22.11 0.24
C GLN A 245 3.79 21.44 0.90
N LEU A 246 2.69 21.23 0.17
CA LEU A 246 1.42 20.81 0.75
C LEU A 246 1.46 19.37 1.29
N LEU A 247 1.98 18.43 0.51
CA LEU A 247 2.06 17.03 0.92
C LEU A 247 3.13 16.82 2.01
N LYS A 248 4.29 17.49 1.87
CA LYS A 248 5.32 17.51 2.92
C LYS A 248 4.78 18.01 4.24
N GLU A 249 4.09 19.16 4.23
CA GLU A 249 3.51 19.73 5.45
C GLU A 249 2.49 18.77 6.08
N PHE A 250 1.62 18.17 5.28
CA PHE A 250 0.66 17.18 5.74
C PHE A 250 1.35 15.98 6.40
N TYR A 251 2.35 15.41 5.75
CA TYR A 251 3.09 14.26 6.30
C TYR A 251 3.84 14.59 7.58
N LEU A 252 4.46 15.78 7.66
CA LEU A 252 5.13 16.22 8.88
C LEU A 252 4.15 16.46 10.03
N ASN A 253 3.00 17.04 9.76
CA ASN A 253 1.97 17.25 10.78
C ASN A 253 1.43 15.89 11.28
N ALA A 254 1.10 14.97 10.37
CA ALA A 254 0.68 13.62 10.73
C ALA A 254 1.76 12.89 11.54
N PHE A 255 3.04 12.99 11.12
CA PHE A 255 4.17 12.44 11.86
C PHE A 255 4.25 13.00 13.28
N HIS A 256 4.15 14.32 13.46
CA HIS A 256 4.16 14.92 14.78
C HIS A 256 2.98 14.46 15.65
N GLU A 257 1.77 14.32 15.07
CA GLU A 257 0.64 13.78 15.79
C GLU A 257 0.85 12.31 16.22
N ILE A 258 1.43 11.49 15.36
CA ILE A 258 1.83 10.11 15.68
C ILE A 258 2.84 10.09 16.83
N ARG A 259 3.90 10.90 16.74
CA ARG A 259 5.01 10.93 17.71
C ARG A 259 4.62 11.47 19.09
N LYS A 260 3.48 12.15 19.23
CA LYS A 260 2.92 12.49 20.56
C LYS A 260 2.60 11.26 21.40
N TYR A 261 2.31 10.14 20.75
CA TYR A 261 1.83 8.93 21.41
C TYR A 261 2.73 7.72 21.21
N ASP A 262 3.42 7.64 20.07
CA ASP A 262 4.19 6.47 19.72
C ASP A 262 5.46 6.82 18.92
N ASP A 263 6.61 6.47 19.49
CA ASP A 263 7.94 6.69 18.92
C ASP A 263 8.47 5.49 18.10
N LYS A 264 7.82 4.32 18.20
CA LYS A 264 8.32 3.06 17.64
C LYS A 264 7.77 2.68 16.28
N ILE A 265 6.54 3.06 15.97
CA ILE A 265 5.90 2.68 14.71
C ILE A 265 6.49 3.43 13.51
N PHE A 266 6.48 2.77 12.35
CA PHE A 266 6.93 3.36 11.10
C PHE A 266 5.86 4.28 10.50
N VAL A 267 6.31 5.29 9.73
CA VAL A 267 5.43 6.22 9.02
C VAL A 267 5.66 6.05 7.53
N PHE A 268 4.64 5.59 6.84
CA PHE A 268 4.63 5.36 5.41
C PHE A 268 4.12 6.61 4.72
N VAL A 269 4.86 7.09 3.72
CA VAL A 269 4.51 8.27 2.93
C VAL A 269 4.53 7.93 1.45
N GLU A 270 3.47 8.29 0.76
CA GLU A 270 3.32 8.05 -0.66
C GLU A 270 3.70 9.27 -1.49
N PRO A 271 4.37 9.11 -2.63
CA PRO A 271 4.44 10.16 -3.64
C PRO A 271 3.06 10.39 -4.25
N ARG A 272 2.89 11.50 -4.99
CA ARG A 272 1.65 11.68 -5.76
C ARG A 272 1.39 10.48 -6.69
N VAL A 273 0.16 10.05 -6.82
CA VAL A 273 -0.20 8.83 -7.56
C VAL A 273 0.15 8.89 -9.06
N ASP A 274 0.21 10.08 -9.66
CA ASP A 274 0.41 10.23 -11.11
C ASP A 274 1.87 10.08 -11.57
N TRP A 275 2.84 9.94 -10.67
CA TRP A 275 4.26 9.91 -11.03
C TRP A 275 4.74 8.58 -11.64
N THR A 276 4.09 7.47 -11.31
CA THR A 276 4.41 6.15 -11.84
C THR A 276 3.51 5.72 -13.00
N ALA A 277 2.33 6.30 -13.11
CA ALA A 277 1.30 5.88 -14.05
C ALA A 277 1.64 6.13 -15.52
N PHE A 278 2.59 7.02 -15.84
CA PHE A 278 2.84 7.52 -17.19
C PHE A 278 4.31 7.56 -17.57
N SER A 279 5.05 6.51 -17.28
CA SER A 279 6.51 6.56 -17.22
C SER A 279 7.28 6.24 -18.50
N SER A 280 6.69 6.02 -19.69
CA SER A 280 7.49 5.73 -20.88
C SER A 280 7.19 6.61 -22.09
N GLU A 281 8.25 7.16 -22.74
CA GLU A 281 8.18 7.80 -24.06
C GLU A 281 7.53 6.89 -25.12
N GLU A 282 7.62 5.59 -24.95
CA GLU A 282 7.06 4.61 -25.87
C GLU A 282 5.56 4.37 -25.73
N MET A 283 4.95 4.74 -24.59
CA MET A 283 3.50 4.79 -24.52
C MET A 283 2.92 5.72 -25.59
N ASN A 284 3.59 6.85 -25.86
CA ASN A 284 3.20 7.78 -26.92
C ASN A 284 3.37 7.18 -28.33
N LYS A 285 4.35 6.29 -28.54
CA LYS A 285 4.57 5.66 -29.86
C LYS A 285 3.61 4.51 -30.14
N ASN A 286 3.22 3.75 -29.12
CA ASN A 286 2.33 2.58 -29.29
C ASN A 286 0.85 2.96 -29.35
N LEU A 287 0.46 4.11 -28.81
CA LEU A 287 -0.89 4.66 -28.95
C LEU A 287 -1.19 5.21 -30.35
N THR A 288 -0.18 5.39 -31.23
CA THR A 288 -0.41 5.71 -32.65
C THR A 288 -1.16 4.60 -33.41
N GLY A 289 -1.18 3.36 -32.91
CA GLY A 289 -2.06 2.29 -33.38
C GLY A 289 -3.55 2.57 -33.12
N TRP A 290 -3.87 3.40 -32.17
CA TRP A 290 -5.24 3.82 -31.84
C TRP A 290 -5.85 4.79 -32.85
N ASP A 291 -5.05 5.49 -33.65
CA ASP A 291 -5.55 6.31 -34.75
C ASP A 291 -6.30 5.50 -35.82
N LYS A 292 -6.10 4.19 -35.87
CA LYS A 292 -6.82 3.27 -36.74
C LYS A 292 -8.15 2.77 -36.14
N ALA A 293 -8.33 2.83 -34.84
CA ALA A 293 -9.62 2.56 -34.18
C ALA A 293 -10.52 3.81 -34.27
N LYS A 294 -10.92 4.16 -35.48
CA LYS A 294 -11.87 5.24 -35.77
C LYS A 294 -13.13 5.03 -34.91
N LYS A 295 -13.42 5.99 -34.01
CA LYS A 295 -14.64 6.16 -33.21
C LYS A 295 -14.65 5.50 -31.83
N PHE A 296 -13.61 5.65 -31.04
CA PHE A 296 -13.77 5.53 -29.60
C PHE A 296 -14.39 6.83 -29.06
N ASP A 297 -15.70 6.83 -28.85
CA ASP A 297 -16.40 7.94 -28.22
C ASP A 297 -16.26 7.81 -26.71
N LEU A 298 -15.32 8.57 -26.12
CA LEU A 298 -15.08 8.62 -24.68
C LEU A 298 -16.39 8.92 -23.91
N ARG A 299 -17.32 9.69 -24.48
CA ARG A 299 -18.63 10.02 -23.90
C ARG A 299 -19.54 8.79 -23.79
N ARG A 300 -19.48 7.90 -24.78
CA ARG A 300 -20.26 6.65 -24.81
C ARG A 300 -19.70 5.61 -23.84
N PHE A 301 -18.39 5.64 -23.64
CA PHE A 301 -17.66 4.75 -22.76
C PHE A 301 -17.84 5.14 -21.28
N LEU A 302 -17.80 6.41 -20.97
CA LEU A 302 -17.87 6.91 -19.58
C LEU A 302 -19.29 6.76 -18.98
N ARG A 303 -20.36 6.44 -19.71
CA ARG A 303 -21.75 6.30 -19.23
C ARG A 303 -22.04 7.05 -17.91
N ILE A 304 -21.54 8.29 -17.82
CA ILE A 304 -21.72 9.15 -16.65
C ILE A 304 -23.15 9.68 -16.75
N GLY A 305 -23.99 9.27 -15.80
CA GLY A 305 -25.42 9.48 -15.83
C GLY A 305 -25.92 10.93 -15.75
N ASP A 306 -25.02 11.92 -15.58
CA ASP A 306 -25.35 13.35 -15.61
C ASP A 306 -24.43 14.11 -16.57
N MET A 307 -24.95 14.38 -17.74
CA MET A 307 -24.23 15.09 -18.83
C MET A 307 -23.83 16.53 -18.50
N GLU A 308 -24.40 17.16 -17.49
CA GLU A 308 -24.02 18.51 -17.07
C GLU A 308 -22.63 18.59 -16.41
N MET A 309 -22.19 17.52 -15.75
CA MET A 309 -20.84 17.47 -15.16
C MET A 309 -19.72 17.43 -16.21
N LEU A 310 -20.01 16.96 -17.42
CA LEU A 310 -19.02 16.83 -18.51
C LEU A 310 -18.95 18.04 -19.46
N ARG A 311 -19.95 18.92 -19.44
CA ARG A 311 -20.03 20.01 -20.43
C ARG A 311 -18.95 21.09 -20.26
N SER A 312 -18.48 21.36 -19.08
CA SER A 312 -17.60 22.52 -18.84
C SER A 312 -16.13 22.36 -19.28
N PRO A 313 -15.42 21.22 -19.04
CA PRO A 313 -14.03 21.09 -19.45
C PRO A 313 -13.86 20.64 -20.92
N LEU A 314 -14.79 19.87 -21.47
CA LEU A 314 -14.68 19.32 -22.83
C LEU A 314 -15.06 20.36 -23.90
N ASP A 315 -15.95 21.29 -23.57
CA ASP A 315 -16.36 22.36 -24.48
C ASP A 315 -15.36 23.54 -24.56
N GLN A 316 -14.42 23.63 -23.59
CA GLN A 316 -13.39 24.69 -23.59
C GLN A 316 -12.10 24.31 -24.34
N GLY A 317 -12.07 23.19 -25.06
CA GLY A 317 -10.94 22.80 -25.91
C GLY A 317 -9.62 22.49 -25.17
N THR A 318 -9.62 22.44 -23.85
CA THR A 318 -8.42 22.23 -23.02
C THR A 318 -8.01 20.75 -22.90
N TYR A 319 -8.87 19.82 -23.27
CA TYR A 319 -8.54 18.41 -23.37
C TYR A 319 -8.47 17.99 -24.84
N THR A 320 -7.39 18.32 -25.49
CA THR A 320 -7.05 17.68 -26.75
C THR A 320 -6.67 16.23 -26.48
N LYS A 321 -6.91 15.33 -27.45
CA LYS A 321 -6.43 13.94 -27.47
C LYS A 321 -4.95 13.84 -27.02
N LYS A 322 -4.18 14.88 -27.26
CA LYS A 322 -2.79 15.10 -26.88
C LYS A 322 -2.60 15.29 -25.36
N GLY A 323 -3.45 16.04 -24.67
CA GLY A 323 -3.31 16.33 -23.23
C GLY A 323 -3.64 15.12 -22.31
N LEU A 324 -4.50 14.20 -22.75
CA LEU A 324 -4.72 12.93 -22.05
C LEU A 324 -3.62 11.88 -22.33
N MET A 325 -2.83 12.09 -23.38
CA MET A 325 -1.83 11.17 -23.90
C MET A 325 -0.39 11.70 -23.84
N ASP A 326 -0.19 12.95 -23.47
CA ASP A 326 1.13 13.47 -23.15
C ASP A 326 1.52 13.01 -21.75
N ALA A 327 2.10 11.81 -21.70
CA ALA A 327 2.71 11.30 -20.49
C ALA A 327 3.84 12.24 -20.04
N PRO A 328 3.98 12.48 -18.73
CA PRO A 328 5.15 13.20 -18.23
C PRO A 328 6.42 12.47 -18.67
N LYS A 329 7.34 13.21 -19.25
CA LYS A 329 8.62 12.69 -19.76
C LYS A 329 9.56 12.20 -18.66
N GLU A 330 9.22 12.43 -17.39
CA GLU A 330 10.08 12.20 -16.23
C GLU A 330 9.34 11.43 -15.16
N ILE A 331 9.91 10.28 -14.76
CA ILE A 331 9.52 9.56 -13.55
C ILE A 331 10.23 10.25 -12.38
N ASN A 332 9.71 11.39 -11.95
CA ASN A 332 10.31 12.10 -10.83
C ASN A 332 9.24 12.44 -9.80
N THR A 333 9.36 11.83 -8.63
CA THR A 333 8.70 12.37 -7.45
C THR A 333 9.46 13.61 -6.98
N TYR A 334 8.73 14.64 -6.60
CA TYR A 334 9.25 15.84 -5.95
C TYR A 334 9.12 15.76 -4.42
N LEU A 335 8.81 14.58 -3.84
CA LEU A 335 8.90 14.43 -2.39
C LEU A 335 10.25 14.94 -1.89
N PRO A 336 10.31 15.54 -0.69
CA PRO A 336 11.51 16.13 -0.16
C PRO A 336 12.71 15.17 -0.17
N GLY A 337 13.88 15.71 -0.46
CA GLY A 337 15.15 15.00 -0.31
C GLY A 337 15.50 14.75 1.16
N ARG A 338 16.48 13.89 1.40
CA ARG A 338 16.93 13.52 2.77
C ARG A 338 17.12 14.71 3.71
N SER A 339 17.76 15.78 3.26
CA SER A 339 18.08 16.96 4.09
C SER A 339 16.86 17.81 4.48
N GLU A 340 15.71 17.54 3.88
CA GLU A 340 14.48 18.30 4.11
C GLU A 340 13.51 17.62 5.08
N TRP A 341 13.80 16.36 5.47
CA TRP A 341 13.09 15.62 6.49
C TRP A 341 13.78 15.74 7.85
N PRO A 342 13.03 15.84 8.97
CA PRO A 342 13.61 15.74 10.29
C PRO A 342 14.33 14.40 10.51
N ALA A 343 15.41 14.38 11.28
CA ALA A 343 16.15 13.15 11.57
C ALA A 343 15.26 12.06 12.17
N GLU A 344 14.40 12.45 13.11
CA GLU A 344 13.43 11.55 13.77
C GLU A 344 12.43 10.92 12.79
N PHE A 345 12.08 11.66 11.72
CA PHE A 345 11.26 11.10 10.63
C PHE A 345 12.06 10.05 9.85
N LEU A 346 13.31 10.34 9.53
CA LEU A 346 14.15 9.43 8.74
C LEU A 346 14.43 8.11 9.46
N GLU A 347 14.47 8.10 10.80
CA GLU A 347 14.66 6.88 11.60
C GLU A 347 13.53 5.85 11.41
N ARG A 348 12.34 6.29 11.04
CA ARG A 348 11.13 5.46 10.93
C ARG A 348 10.33 5.69 9.65
N GLY A 349 10.88 6.46 8.72
CA GLY A 349 10.22 6.78 7.45
C GLY A 349 10.30 5.64 6.44
N VAL A 350 9.20 5.39 5.75
CA VAL A 350 9.08 4.39 4.67
C VAL A 350 8.54 5.08 3.41
N PHE A 351 9.21 4.84 2.29
CA PHE A 351 8.73 5.27 0.97
C PHE A 351 7.74 4.26 0.45
N SER A 352 6.46 4.53 0.69
CA SER A 352 5.32 3.75 0.25
C SER A 352 4.98 4.13 -1.18
N PHE A 353 4.96 3.17 -2.10
CA PHE A 353 4.59 3.48 -3.48
C PHE A 353 3.72 2.39 -4.08
N HIS A 354 2.88 2.80 -5.04
CA HIS A 354 2.03 1.91 -5.81
C HIS A 354 2.56 1.76 -7.23
N TYR A 355 2.35 0.61 -7.84
CA TYR A 355 2.69 0.41 -9.23
C TYR A 355 1.62 -0.38 -9.99
N TYR A 356 0.94 0.33 -10.87
CA TYR A 356 0.04 -0.24 -11.87
C TYR A 356 0.45 0.26 -13.24
N ASP A 357 0.77 -0.65 -14.16
CA ASP A 357 1.08 -0.23 -15.52
C ASP A 357 -0.20 0.23 -16.22
N THR A 358 -0.25 1.51 -16.57
CA THR A 358 -1.44 2.10 -17.23
C THR A 358 -1.78 1.43 -18.54
N ARG A 359 -0.79 0.86 -19.23
CA ARG A 359 -1.02 0.08 -20.47
C ARG A 359 -1.87 -1.15 -20.16
N ALA A 360 -1.59 -1.86 -19.07
CA ALA A 360 -2.37 -3.01 -18.63
C ALA A 360 -3.80 -2.61 -18.22
N ILE A 361 -3.95 -1.52 -17.48
CA ILE A 361 -5.26 -0.97 -17.12
C ILE A 361 -6.05 -0.62 -18.39
N MET A 362 -5.45 0.12 -19.31
CA MET A 362 -6.10 0.53 -20.56
C MET A 362 -6.38 -0.65 -21.49
N SER A 363 -5.49 -1.65 -21.54
CA SER A 363 -5.70 -2.88 -22.30
C SER A 363 -6.92 -3.64 -21.79
N SER A 364 -7.07 -3.77 -20.48
CA SER A 364 -8.23 -4.41 -19.86
C SER A 364 -9.53 -3.66 -20.17
N ILE A 365 -9.51 -2.33 -20.09
CA ILE A 365 -10.66 -1.49 -20.37
C ILE A 365 -11.06 -1.57 -21.85
N ALA A 366 -10.08 -1.55 -22.75
CA ALA A 366 -10.29 -1.58 -24.20
C ALA A 366 -10.40 -2.99 -24.79
N MET A 367 -10.28 -4.04 -23.96
CA MET A 367 -10.26 -5.44 -24.39
C MET A 367 -9.15 -5.71 -25.44
N ILE A 368 -7.97 -5.10 -25.25
CA ILE A 368 -6.80 -5.30 -26.09
C ILE A 368 -5.85 -6.27 -25.36
N PRO A 369 -5.22 -7.25 -26.04
CA PRO A 369 -4.28 -8.15 -25.39
C PRO A 369 -3.10 -7.40 -24.76
N ASP A 370 -2.71 -7.82 -23.55
CA ASP A 370 -1.54 -7.31 -22.85
C ASP A 370 -0.24 -7.66 -23.58
N ASN A 371 0.68 -6.73 -23.62
CA ASN A 371 2.01 -6.95 -24.20
C ASN A 371 3.05 -7.28 -23.13
N ILE A 372 3.01 -8.51 -22.62
CA ILE A 372 3.91 -8.99 -21.56
C ILE A 372 5.39 -8.85 -21.93
N SER A 373 5.75 -9.05 -23.19
CA SER A 373 7.15 -8.90 -23.66
C SER A 373 7.63 -7.46 -23.50
N LYS A 374 6.75 -6.49 -23.71
CA LYS A 374 7.07 -5.07 -23.55
C LYS A 374 7.22 -4.71 -22.07
N TYR A 375 6.34 -5.19 -21.20
CA TYR A 375 6.49 -5.00 -19.76
C TYR A 375 7.79 -5.60 -19.24
N LYS A 376 8.14 -6.82 -19.68
CA LYS A 376 9.41 -7.48 -19.32
C LYS A 376 10.64 -6.65 -19.71
N GLN A 377 10.56 -5.92 -20.83
CA GLN A 377 11.63 -5.05 -21.30
C GLN A 377 11.74 -3.77 -20.48
N ASP A 378 10.60 -3.13 -20.15
CA ASP A 378 10.57 -1.76 -19.59
C ASP A 378 10.67 -1.75 -18.05
N TRP A 379 10.08 -2.72 -17.37
CA TRP A 379 9.91 -2.68 -15.92
C TRP A 379 11.19 -2.69 -15.10
N PRO A 380 12.27 -3.39 -15.47
CA PRO A 380 13.52 -3.33 -14.71
C PRO A 380 13.99 -1.89 -14.49
N ASP A 381 14.06 -1.08 -15.56
CA ASP A 381 14.50 0.31 -15.48
C ASP A 381 13.51 1.19 -14.69
N VAL A 382 12.20 0.91 -14.81
CA VAL A 382 11.15 1.64 -14.09
C VAL A 382 11.26 1.38 -12.58
N PHE A 383 11.33 0.11 -12.18
CA PHE A 383 11.42 -0.26 -10.77
C PHE A 383 12.73 0.21 -10.14
N GLU A 384 13.86 0.11 -10.84
CA GLU A 384 15.14 0.63 -10.37
C GLU A 384 15.05 2.14 -10.05
N LYS A 385 14.46 2.94 -10.93
CA LYS A 385 14.27 4.38 -10.70
C LYS A 385 13.40 4.67 -9.50
N ILE A 386 12.30 3.93 -9.34
CA ILE A 386 11.38 4.09 -8.21
C ILE A 386 12.08 3.77 -6.88
N VAL A 387 12.77 2.64 -6.84
CA VAL A 387 13.50 2.19 -5.65
C VAL A 387 14.62 3.16 -5.29
N THR A 388 15.37 3.63 -6.29
CA THR A 388 16.41 4.66 -6.13
C THR A 388 15.83 5.93 -5.54
N ALA A 389 14.64 6.35 -5.98
CA ALA A 389 13.98 7.54 -5.42
C ALA A 389 13.71 7.42 -3.90
N GLY A 390 13.39 6.22 -3.40
CA GLY A 390 13.29 5.97 -1.96
C GLY A 390 14.63 6.05 -1.25
N TYR A 391 15.67 5.40 -1.79
CA TYR A 391 17.01 5.41 -1.20
C TYR A 391 17.65 6.80 -1.16
N GLU A 392 17.49 7.62 -2.20
CA GLU A 392 17.97 9.00 -2.25
C GLU A 392 17.35 9.88 -1.15
N ARG A 393 16.17 9.50 -0.66
CA ARG A 393 15.45 10.17 0.43
C ARG A 393 15.77 9.60 1.80
N ASP A 394 16.65 8.60 1.87
CA ASP A 394 16.92 7.83 3.08
C ASP A 394 15.63 7.23 3.68
N LEU A 395 14.77 6.67 2.85
CA LEU A 395 13.55 5.98 3.24
C LEU A 395 13.60 4.53 2.77
N ILE A 396 12.96 3.62 3.51
CA ILE A 396 12.85 2.21 3.11
C ILE A 396 11.85 2.10 1.94
N PRO A 397 12.23 1.63 0.74
CA PRO A 397 11.28 1.41 -0.32
C PRO A 397 10.32 0.25 0.00
N PHE A 398 9.03 0.48 -0.15
CA PHE A 398 7.98 -0.51 0.04
C PHE A 398 6.92 -0.37 -1.06
N LEU A 399 6.73 -1.42 -1.86
CA LEU A 399 5.66 -1.50 -2.86
C LEU A 399 4.35 -1.90 -2.16
N THR A 400 3.59 -0.91 -1.69
CA THR A 400 2.39 -1.12 -0.87
C THR A 400 1.16 -1.50 -1.67
N GLU A 401 1.13 -1.19 -2.97
CA GLU A 401 0.14 -1.73 -3.88
C GLU A 401 0.72 -2.09 -5.25
N PHE A 402 0.35 -3.25 -5.73
CA PHE A 402 0.52 -3.73 -7.10
C PHE A 402 -0.44 -4.88 -7.36
N GLY A 403 -0.72 -5.15 -8.61
CA GLY A 403 -1.65 -6.21 -8.98
C GLY A 403 -2.18 -6.02 -10.38
N GLY A 404 -3.22 -6.75 -10.73
CA GLY A 404 -3.85 -6.67 -12.04
C GLY A 404 -5.24 -7.26 -12.05
N THR A 405 -6.02 -6.90 -13.07
CA THR A 405 -7.40 -7.38 -13.18
C THR A 405 -7.46 -8.79 -13.75
N HIS A 406 -8.20 -9.66 -13.08
CA HIS A 406 -8.50 -11.02 -13.56
C HIS A 406 -9.46 -11.04 -14.80
N GLU A 407 -9.77 -9.89 -15.36
CA GLU A 407 -10.44 -9.80 -16.67
C GLU A 407 -9.45 -9.95 -17.84
N SER A 408 -8.13 -9.81 -17.60
CA SER A 408 -7.08 -10.04 -18.60
C SER A 408 -6.75 -11.52 -18.73
N GLU A 409 -6.66 -12.04 -19.96
CA GLU A 409 -6.17 -13.40 -20.22
C GLU A 409 -4.68 -13.57 -19.88
N ALA A 410 -3.93 -12.47 -19.84
CA ALA A 410 -2.51 -12.45 -19.51
C ALA A 410 -2.21 -12.20 -18.03
N ILE A 411 -3.24 -12.24 -17.16
CA ILE A 411 -3.08 -11.87 -15.73
C ILE A 411 -2.04 -12.72 -15.01
N GLY A 412 -1.97 -14.02 -15.26
CA GLY A 412 -0.97 -14.89 -14.64
C GLY A 412 0.46 -14.47 -14.98
N PRO A 413 0.86 -14.40 -16.27
CA PRO A 413 2.15 -13.86 -16.68
C PRO A 413 2.41 -12.44 -16.16
N TYR A 414 1.40 -11.58 -16.07
CA TYR A 414 1.51 -10.22 -15.55
C TYR A 414 1.87 -10.21 -14.05
N ILE A 415 1.13 -10.93 -13.22
CA ILE A 415 1.42 -11.08 -11.78
C ILE A 415 2.82 -11.66 -11.56
N ASN A 416 3.17 -12.73 -12.29
CA ASN A 416 4.50 -13.33 -12.17
C ASN A 416 5.62 -12.32 -12.49
N LEU A 417 5.44 -11.51 -13.53
CA LEU A 417 6.41 -10.49 -13.90
C LEU A 417 6.55 -9.38 -12.85
N GLN A 418 5.45 -8.99 -12.19
CA GLN A 418 5.49 -8.05 -11.06
C GLN A 418 6.32 -8.63 -9.90
N TYR A 419 6.09 -9.89 -9.52
CA TYR A 419 6.87 -10.54 -8.47
C TYR A 419 8.36 -10.69 -8.84
N ILE A 420 8.69 -10.92 -10.11
CA ILE A 420 10.09 -10.90 -10.57
C ILE A 420 10.74 -9.53 -10.30
N GLN A 421 10.01 -8.41 -10.49
CA GLN A 421 10.54 -7.09 -10.15
C GLN A 421 10.69 -6.91 -8.64
N VAL A 422 9.70 -7.35 -7.87
CA VAL A 422 9.74 -7.33 -6.40
C VAL A 422 10.97 -8.08 -5.86
N GLU A 423 11.29 -9.23 -6.44
CA GLU A 423 12.45 -10.05 -6.08
C GLU A 423 13.76 -9.43 -6.52
N SER A 424 13.88 -9.03 -7.79
CA SER A 424 15.11 -8.47 -8.35
C SER A 424 15.54 -7.18 -7.66
N GLN A 425 14.59 -6.40 -7.16
CA GLN A 425 14.83 -5.16 -6.42
C GLN A 425 14.83 -5.34 -4.90
N LEU A 426 14.70 -6.58 -4.40
CA LEU A 426 14.67 -6.91 -2.96
C LEU A 426 13.60 -6.10 -2.19
N LEU A 427 12.46 -5.83 -2.79
CA LEU A 427 11.41 -4.99 -2.23
C LEU A 427 10.59 -5.70 -1.17
N ASN A 428 10.15 -4.96 -0.16
CA ASN A 428 8.98 -5.28 0.62
C ASN A 428 7.73 -5.00 -0.20
N SER A 429 6.67 -5.82 -0.05
CA SER A 429 5.50 -5.65 -0.90
C SER A 429 4.19 -6.18 -0.32
N THR A 430 3.07 -5.51 -0.68
CA THR A 430 1.71 -5.97 -0.41
C THR A 430 0.87 -5.93 -1.68
N TYR A 431 0.33 -7.08 -2.09
CA TYR A 431 -0.46 -7.22 -3.32
C TYR A 431 -1.86 -6.62 -3.16
N TRP A 432 -2.38 -5.93 -4.15
CA TRP A 432 -3.78 -5.50 -4.21
C TRP A 432 -4.60 -6.52 -5.01
N ASN A 433 -5.48 -7.34 -4.39
CA ASN A 433 -5.78 -7.39 -2.97
C ASN A 433 -6.15 -8.82 -2.52
N TYR A 434 -6.55 -8.98 -1.28
CA TYR A 434 -7.12 -10.20 -0.72
C TYR A 434 -8.50 -9.86 -0.15
N ASP A 435 -9.57 -10.09 -0.92
CA ASP A 435 -10.93 -9.74 -0.56
C ASP A 435 -11.81 -11.00 -0.37
N LEU A 436 -12.43 -11.09 0.80
CA LEU A 436 -13.26 -12.22 1.21
C LEU A 436 -14.68 -12.16 0.64
N TYR A 437 -15.12 -11.00 0.19
CA TYR A 437 -16.53 -10.72 -0.13
C TYR A 437 -16.77 -10.27 -1.56
N ASN A 438 -16.21 -11.01 -2.50
CA ASN A 438 -16.43 -10.77 -3.92
C ASN A 438 -17.83 -11.16 -4.39
N THR A 439 -18.30 -10.52 -5.44
CA THR A 439 -19.52 -10.91 -6.17
C THR A 439 -19.37 -12.30 -6.77
N LYS A 440 -20.48 -12.88 -7.21
CA LYS A 440 -20.48 -14.17 -7.93
C LYS A 440 -19.60 -14.20 -9.19
N ASN A 441 -19.23 -13.04 -9.72
CA ASN A 441 -18.34 -12.88 -10.88
C ASN A 441 -16.89 -12.53 -10.47
N GLY A 442 -16.55 -12.59 -9.17
CA GLY A 442 -15.21 -12.31 -8.66
C GLY A 442 -14.84 -10.84 -8.58
N LYS A 443 -15.80 -9.94 -8.75
CA LYS A 443 -15.63 -8.50 -8.65
C LYS A 443 -15.93 -8.01 -7.25
N ASP A 444 -15.32 -6.91 -6.84
CA ASP A 444 -15.69 -6.24 -5.60
C ASP A 444 -17.10 -5.62 -5.70
N ASN A 445 -17.58 -5.09 -4.58
CA ASN A 445 -18.89 -4.43 -4.51
C ASN A 445 -18.77 -2.90 -4.55
N TRP A 446 -17.55 -2.39 -4.71
CA TRP A 446 -17.27 -0.95 -4.74
C TRP A 446 -17.39 -0.42 -6.19
N ASN A 447 -16.40 -0.62 -7.04
CA ASN A 447 -16.41 -0.19 -8.45
C ASN A 447 -16.26 -1.34 -9.46
N LEU A 448 -16.58 -2.57 -9.05
CA LEU A 448 -16.50 -3.78 -9.86
C LEU A 448 -15.07 -4.13 -10.28
N GLU A 449 -14.10 -3.80 -9.43
CA GLU A 449 -12.72 -4.23 -9.60
C GLU A 449 -12.59 -5.75 -9.45
N ASN A 450 -11.67 -6.34 -10.17
CA ASN A 450 -11.47 -7.78 -10.19
C ASN A 450 -10.00 -8.13 -9.98
N PHE A 451 -9.43 -7.67 -8.86
CA PHE A 451 -8.00 -7.79 -8.55
C PHE A 451 -7.68 -8.87 -7.50
N SER A 452 -8.67 -9.27 -6.71
CA SER A 452 -8.44 -10.13 -5.56
C SER A 452 -7.84 -11.50 -5.90
N LEU A 453 -6.87 -11.95 -5.09
CA LEU A 453 -6.33 -13.30 -5.12
C LEU A 453 -7.36 -14.38 -4.72
N LEU A 454 -8.50 -13.97 -4.18
CA LEU A 454 -9.66 -14.82 -3.98
C LEU A 454 -10.75 -14.48 -4.99
N GLY A 455 -11.30 -15.49 -5.62
CA GLY A 455 -12.41 -15.38 -6.55
C GLY A 455 -13.77 -15.64 -5.89
N PRO A 456 -14.80 -15.96 -6.70
CA PRO A 456 -16.10 -16.35 -6.20
C PRO A 456 -16.01 -17.51 -5.21
N GLN A 457 -16.83 -17.46 -4.16
CA GLN A 457 -16.81 -18.47 -3.09
C GLN A 457 -15.44 -18.60 -2.40
N ARG A 458 -14.65 -17.53 -2.37
CA ARG A 458 -13.31 -17.45 -1.78
C ARG A 458 -12.31 -18.46 -2.38
N LYS A 459 -12.50 -18.90 -3.62
CA LYS A 459 -11.58 -19.80 -4.30
C LYS A 459 -10.28 -19.07 -4.67
N PRO A 460 -9.11 -19.64 -4.34
CA PRO A 460 -7.83 -19.06 -4.74
C PRO A 460 -7.73 -18.85 -6.27
N ARG A 461 -7.16 -17.71 -6.66
CA ARG A 461 -6.88 -17.34 -8.06
C ARG A 461 -5.45 -16.84 -8.17
N HIS A 462 -4.59 -17.54 -8.90
CA HIS A 462 -3.16 -17.17 -9.04
C HIS A 462 -2.43 -16.98 -7.70
N LEU A 463 -2.96 -17.57 -6.63
CA LEU A 463 -2.34 -17.50 -5.31
C LEU A 463 -0.99 -18.21 -5.29
N ASP A 464 -0.84 -19.25 -6.12
CA ASP A 464 0.42 -19.95 -6.39
C ASP A 464 1.52 -19.01 -6.91
N LEU A 465 1.17 -17.96 -7.67
CA LEU A 465 2.12 -16.96 -8.15
C LEU A 465 2.54 -15.97 -7.05
N ALA A 466 1.67 -15.73 -6.07
CA ALA A 466 1.94 -14.85 -4.92
C ALA A 466 2.67 -15.59 -3.78
N THR A 467 2.52 -16.91 -3.71
CA THR A 467 3.14 -17.79 -2.71
C THR A 467 4.55 -18.15 -3.17
N ARG A 468 5.55 -17.43 -2.69
CA ARG A 468 6.94 -17.53 -3.20
C ARG A 468 7.93 -17.70 -2.05
N PRO A 469 9.01 -18.47 -2.22
CA PRO A 469 10.05 -18.56 -1.21
C PRO A 469 10.79 -17.21 -1.09
N TYR A 470 11.14 -16.82 0.13
CA TYR A 470 11.91 -15.62 0.39
C TYR A 470 12.52 -15.65 1.81
N PRO A 471 13.58 -14.86 2.11
CA PRO A 471 14.10 -14.73 3.46
C PRO A 471 13.16 -13.87 4.31
N LEU A 472 12.48 -14.49 5.27
CA LEU A 472 11.72 -13.77 6.30
C LEU A 472 12.65 -12.90 7.14
N LEU A 473 13.78 -13.50 7.56
CA LEU A 473 14.82 -12.89 8.36
C LEU A 473 16.18 -13.33 7.78
N SER A 474 17.08 -12.40 7.57
CA SER A 474 18.42 -12.73 7.06
C SER A 474 19.52 -12.17 7.95
N SER A 475 20.44 -13.04 8.37
CA SER A 475 21.61 -12.67 9.18
C SER A 475 22.61 -11.81 8.40
N ALA A 476 22.60 -11.86 7.07
CA ALA A 476 23.44 -11.05 6.21
C ALA A 476 22.61 -10.32 5.15
N LYS A 477 23.15 -9.23 4.58
CA LYS A 477 22.44 -8.40 3.61
C LYS A 477 22.10 -9.18 2.35
N PRO A 478 20.81 -9.29 1.99
CA PRO A 478 20.43 -9.87 0.70
C PRO A 478 20.99 -9.01 -0.45
N LYS A 479 21.59 -9.67 -1.44
CA LYS A 479 22.13 -9.04 -2.66
C LYS A 479 21.39 -9.45 -3.91
N PHE A 480 20.79 -10.63 -3.90
CA PHE A 480 20.03 -11.13 -5.01
C PHE A 480 18.96 -12.11 -4.52
N LEU A 481 17.80 -12.02 -5.10
CA LEU A 481 16.67 -12.91 -4.85
C LEU A 481 15.97 -13.19 -6.17
N SER A 482 15.69 -14.45 -6.47
CA SER A 482 14.85 -14.82 -7.59
C SER A 482 14.16 -16.15 -7.37
N PHE A 483 12.96 -16.28 -7.92
CA PHE A 483 12.23 -17.54 -7.96
C PHE A 483 11.62 -17.77 -9.34
N ASP A 484 12.01 -18.87 -9.97
CA ASP A 484 11.36 -19.35 -11.20
C ASP A 484 10.17 -20.25 -10.85
N VAL A 485 8.97 -19.76 -11.09
CA VAL A 485 7.73 -20.50 -10.79
C VAL A 485 7.60 -21.77 -11.62
N LYS A 486 8.13 -21.79 -12.85
CA LYS A 486 8.03 -22.94 -13.74
C LYS A 486 8.96 -24.06 -13.32
N ASP A 487 10.23 -23.73 -13.10
CA ASP A 487 11.27 -24.70 -12.78
C ASP A 487 11.42 -24.94 -11.28
N LYS A 488 10.64 -24.18 -10.44
CA LYS A 488 10.70 -24.22 -8.98
C LYS A 488 12.09 -23.97 -8.41
N HIS A 489 12.86 -23.14 -9.10
CA HIS A 489 14.24 -22.83 -8.75
C HIS A 489 14.30 -21.49 -8.00
N PHE A 490 14.72 -21.55 -6.74
CA PHE A 490 14.91 -20.40 -5.86
C PHE A 490 16.38 -20.12 -5.67
N VAL A 491 16.78 -18.84 -5.79
CA VAL A 491 18.16 -18.37 -5.56
C VAL A 491 18.14 -17.20 -4.60
N LEU A 492 18.90 -17.32 -3.53
CA LEU A 492 19.19 -16.25 -2.58
C LEU A 492 20.71 -16.07 -2.48
N ILE A 493 21.21 -14.85 -2.71
CA ILE A 493 22.62 -14.50 -2.50
C ILE A 493 22.68 -13.49 -1.36
N LEU A 494 23.45 -13.82 -0.34
CA LEU A 494 23.72 -12.99 0.82
C LEU A 494 25.12 -12.39 0.74
N GLU A 495 25.34 -11.23 1.33
CA GLU A 495 26.67 -10.62 1.47
C GLU A 495 27.52 -11.47 2.41
N GLY A 496 28.68 -11.93 1.94
CA GLY A 496 29.61 -12.70 2.78
C GLY A 496 30.24 -11.84 3.85
N ARG A 497 30.24 -12.29 5.10
CA ARG A 497 31.10 -11.71 6.14
C ARG A 497 32.50 -12.30 5.97
N VAL A 498 33.53 -11.45 5.77
CA VAL A 498 34.93 -11.88 5.88
C VAL A 498 35.27 -11.82 7.37
N VAL A 499 35.21 -12.94 8.05
CA VAL A 499 35.80 -13.07 9.38
C VAL A 499 37.32 -13.08 9.19
N VAL A 500 37.97 -11.95 9.42
CA VAL A 500 39.45 -11.90 9.48
C VAL A 500 39.81 -12.56 10.79
N GLY A 501 40.13 -13.83 10.75
CA GLY A 501 40.67 -14.53 11.90
C GLY A 501 41.95 -13.84 12.35
N GLY A 502 41.96 -13.21 13.52
CA GLY A 502 43.13 -12.62 14.13
C GLY A 502 44.16 -13.70 14.47
N GLY A 503 45.13 -13.88 13.57
CA GLY A 503 46.38 -14.58 13.92
C GLY A 503 47.14 -13.75 14.91
N GLY A 504 47.32 -14.26 16.14
CA GLY A 504 48.03 -13.59 17.21
C GLY A 504 49.47 -13.25 16.81
N GLY A 505 49.84 -11.98 17.03
CA GLY A 505 51.20 -11.48 16.96
C GLY A 505 51.24 -10.14 17.67
N GLY A 506 51.79 -10.14 18.88
CA GLY A 506 51.79 -9.02 19.82
C GLY A 506 52.54 -7.77 19.35
N GLY A 507 52.14 -6.63 19.90
CA GLY A 507 52.85 -5.37 19.80
C GLY A 507 51.96 -4.18 20.16
N GLY A 508 52.14 -3.61 21.36
CA GLY A 508 51.34 -2.61 22.02
C GLY A 508 51.19 -1.29 21.26
N GLY A 509 50.08 -0.65 21.53
CA GLY A 509 49.76 0.71 21.16
C GLY A 509 48.26 0.91 21.41
N GLY A 510 47.93 1.60 22.53
CA GLY A 510 46.54 1.80 22.94
C GLY A 510 45.81 2.72 21.95
N GLU A 511 44.84 2.18 21.30
CA GLU A 511 43.70 2.87 20.74
C GLU A 511 42.48 2.19 21.36
N GLU A 512 41.53 2.98 21.82
CA GLU A 512 40.27 2.52 22.39
C GLU A 512 39.57 1.65 21.34
N GLU A 513 39.66 0.34 21.52
CA GLU A 513 38.81 -0.62 20.79
C GLU A 513 37.38 -0.39 21.28
N GLU A 514 36.54 0.19 20.45
CA GLU A 514 35.08 0.06 20.59
C GLU A 514 34.81 -1.45 20.64
N GLU A 515 34.40 -1.94 21.82
CA GLU A 515 33.89 -3.30 21.98
C GLU A 515 32.72 -3.46 21.02
N GLU A 516 32.96 -4.05 19.82
CA GLU A 516 31.89 -4.62 19.00
C GLU A 516 31.29 -5.74 19.87
N GLU A 517 30.12 -5.46 20.48
CA GLU A 517 29.29 -6.50 21.09
C GLU A 517 29.18 -7.63 20.08
N GLU A 518 29.62 -8.84 20.45
CA GLU A 518 29.37 -10.06 19.66
C GLU A 518 27.87 -10.22 19.53
N GLU A 519 27.29 -9.71 18.42
CA GLU A 519 25.91 -10.01 18.02
C GLU A 519 25.83 -11.54 17.90
N GLU A 520 25.07 -12.20 18.79
CA GLU A 520 24.76 -13.63 18.68
C GLU A 520 24.35 -13.91 17.22
N ASP A 521 24.99 -14.90 16.59
CA ASP A 521 24.74 -15.28 15.19
C ASP A 521 23.32 -15.86 15.03
N ALA A 522 22.33 -14.97 15.00
CA ALA A 522 20.93 -15.38 14.81
C ALA A 522 20.72 -15.90 13.38
N PRO A 523 20.05 -17.05 13.19
CA PRO A 523 19.98 -17.74 11.90
C PRO A 523 19.17 -16.95 10.85
N THR A 524 19.53 -17.15 9.59
CA THR A 524 18.65 -16.77 8.47
C THR A 524 17.44 -17.70 8.43
N VAL A 525 16.24 -17.13 8.36
CA VAL A 525 14.97 -17.86 8.28
C VAL A 525 14.35 -17.65 6.89
N ILE A 526 14.16 -18.73 6.15
CA ILE A 526 13.59 -18.71 4.81
C ILE A 526 12.20 -19.37 4.84
N TYR A 527 11.20 -18.65 4.37
CA TYR A 527 9.90 -19.25 4.07
C TYR A 527 10.00 -20.10 2.80
N VAL A 528 9.54 -21.35 2.88
CA VAL A 528 9.51 -22.27 1.74
C VAL A 528 8.09 -22.82 1.55
N PRO A 529 7.42 -22.51 0.43
CA PRO A 529 6.03 -22.91 0.16
C PRO A 529 5.91 -24.39 -0.21
N ARG A 530 6.05 -25.28 0.76
CA ARG A 530 6.05 -26.74 0.56
C ARG A 530 4.81 -27.22 -0.17
N ASN A 531 3.63 -26.87 0.33
CA ASN A 531 2.37 -27.34 -0.22
C ASN A 531 2.10 -26.84 -1.63
N THR A 532 2.56 -25.63 -1.97
CA THR A 532 2.31 -25.01 -3.28
C THR A 532 3.33 -25.40 -4.33
N HIS A 533 4.62 -25.36 -4.00
CA HIS A 533 5.68 -25.53 -4.99
C HIS A 533 6.54 -26.77 -4.79
N TYR A 534 6.63 -27.29 -3.58
CA TYR A 534 7.54 -28.39 -3.24
C TYR A 534 6.84 -29.55 -2.51
N PRO A 535 5.71 -30.08 -3.03
CA PRO A 535 4.93 -31.10 -2.31
C PRO A 535 5.69 -32.44 -2.13
N THR A 536 6.69 -32.71 -2.97
CA THR A 536 7.53 -33.91 -2.91
C THR A 536 8.89 -33.66 -2.24
N GLY A 537 9.12 -32.46 -1.71
CA GLY A 537 10.39 -32.04 -1.12
C GLY A 537 11.22 -31.18 -2.06
N PHE A 538 12.39 -30.76 -1.61
CA PHE A 538 13.34 -29.92 -2.36
C PHE A 538 14.78 -30.22 -1.92
N TYR A 539 15.73 -29.74 -2.72
CA TYR A 539 17.16 -29.81 -2.42
C TYR A 539 17.68 -28.40 -2.12
N LEU A 540 18.45 -28.31 -1.05
CA LEU A 540 19.14 -27.08 -0.71
C LEU A 540 20.63 -27.20 -1.01
N TRP A 541 21.18 -26.18 -1.69
CA TRP A 541 22.61 -26.07 -1.97
C TRP A 541 23.12 -24.81 -1.29
N SER A 542 24.17 -24.95 -0.48
CA SER A 542 24.93 -23.83 0.07
C SER A 542 26.34 -23.84 -0.49
N THR A 543 26.83 -22.68 -0.90
CA THR A 543 28.22 -22.49 -1.34
C THR A 543 29.16 -22.19 -0.18
N THR A 544 28.65 -22.06 1.05
CA THR A 544 29.47 -21.82 2.24
C THR A 544 30.12 -23.13 2.69
N PRO A 545 31.44 -23.19 2.93
CA PRO A 545 32.14 -24.42 3.24
C PRO A 545 31.84 -25.06 4.61
N SER A 546 31.18 -24.35 5.51
CA SER A 546 30.84 -24.88 6.83
C SER A 546 29.61 -25.77 6.78
N LYS A 547 29.76 -27.00 7.26
CA LYS A 547 28.67 -27.97 7.47
C LYS A 547 27.74 -27.61 8.62
N GLU A 548 27.71 -26.35 9.05
CA GLU A 548 26.92 -25.91 10.18
C GLU A 548 25.46 -25.86 9.82
N SER A 549 24.79 -26.85 10.36
CA SER A 549 23.37 -27.03 10.63
C SER A 549 22.37 -26.20 9.84
N ILE A 550 21.85 -26.77 8.77
CA ILE A 550 20.54 -26.39 8.24
C ILE A 550 19.54 -27.11 9.14
N GLU A 551 18.94 -26.39 10.04
CA GLU A 551 17.82 -26.88 10.86
C GLU A 551 16.51 -26.66 10.13
N TRP A 552 15.68 -27.68 10.11
CA TRP A 552 14.33 -27.63 9.60
C TRP A 552 13.39 -27.52 10.76
N ASP A 553 12.69 -26.42 10.85
CA ASP A 553 11.46 -26.39 11.60
C ASP A 553 10.35 -26.95 10.70
N ALA A 554 9.90 -28.16 11.01
CA ALA A 554 8.87 -28.85 10.24
C ALA A 554 7.48 -28.45 10.74
N GLU A 555 7.38 -27.45 11.60
CA GLU A 555 6.09 -26.95 12.07
C GLU A 555 5.44 -26.09 10.97
N ASP A 556 4.59 -26.78 10.23
CA ASP A 556 3.43 -26.35 9.40
C ASP A 556 3.66 -25.50 8.14
#